data_609026a8532ad8c89aecc1c5500aefa4
#
_entry.id   609026a8532ad8c89aecc1c5500aefa4
#
_cell.length_a   1.000
_cell.length_b   1.000
_cell.length_c   1.000
_cell.angle_alpha   90.00
_cell.angle_beta   90.00
_cell.angle_gamma   90.00
#
_symmetry.space_group_name_H-M   'P 1'
#
loop_
_entity.id
_entity.type
_entity.pdbx_description
1 polymer ?
#
loop_
_entity_poly.entity_id
_entity_poly.type
_entity_poly.pdbx_seq_one_letter_code
_entity_poly.pdbx_strand_id
1 'polypeptide(L)'
;MDDKDLIKRAEAELRAAHDYDPRDPLFGLSRDELRGDRLSRRATLRLLAAGGALGLAQVLPGLRPLAAMAQGKAGGELKCAWAGVGEIVTLDPAQIGQVLQFQIASNIYSGLMHIDNDLVAQGDLAESWEVSEDGLDYTFKLREGVTFHNGDPFNADDVVFTFNRSRDPAQSVHSRVIANVAELEKLNDYEVRFRLKQPQASFLTKSLERASGRAMTIVSRGGLEALGLAQYGLTPIGTGPYKVVEHQLGQGVVLEKFAEYYDPDRPKLDRITITPVDGVEPLAAALEAGDIQYVGGNPFPTQLIERMQANPDLVVDIKPGPGFQSIWINPWHEAMTVSDFNKPVAELKKE
;
A
#
# COMPACT_ATOMS: atom_id res chain seq x y z
N MET A 1 -32.49 9.15 -23.99
CA MET A 1 -32.84 8.96 -22.55
C MET A 1 -32.81 10.36 -21.98
N ASP A 2 -33.95 10.86 -21.48
CA ASP A 2 -34.08 12.21 -20.97
C ASP A 2 -33.35 12.34 -19.61
N ASP A 3 -32.78 13.51 -19.31
CA ASP A 3 -32.10 13.81 -18.05
C ASP A 3 -32.96 13.50 -16.81
N LYS A 4 -34.30 13.61 -16.95
CA LYS A 4 -35.27 13.27 -15.93
C LYS A 4 -35.33 11.75 -15.64
N ASP A 5 -35.09 10.93 -16.66
CA ASP A 5 -35.04 9.46 -16.48
C ASP A 5 -33.74 9.01 -15.81
N LEU A 6 -32.62 9.71 -16.08
CA LEU A 6 -31.35 9.49 -15.40
C LEU A 6 -31.42 9.85 -13.91
N ILE A 7 -32.05 10.99 -13.59
CA ILE A 7 -32.23 11.44 -12.19
C ILE A 7 -33.13 10.46 -11.42
N LYS A 8 -34.26 10.03 -12.00
CA LYS A 8 -35.16 9.03 -11.37
C LYS A 8 -34.47 7.69 -11.13
N ARG A 9 -33.59 7.29 -12.06
CA ARG A 9 -32.82 6.04 -11.91
C ARG A 9 -31.78 6.16 -10.82
N ALA A 10 -31.05 7.27 -10.73
CA ALA A 10 -30.10 7.55 -9.66
C ALA A 10 -30.79 7.67 -8.28
N GLU A 11 -31.98 8.26 -8.19
CA GLU A 11 -32.77 8.31 -6.96
C GLU A 11 -33.29 6.93 -6.54
N ALA A 12 -33.65 6.06 -7.48
CA ALA A 12 -34.07 4.68 -7.19
C ALA A 12 -32.89 3.83 -6.72
N GLU A 13 -31.70 4.02 -7.31
CA GLU A 13 -30.47 3.34 -6.88
C GLU A 13 -29.99 3.84 -5.50
N LEU A 14 -30.15 5.13 -5.20
CA LEU A 14 -29.87 5.69 -3.87
C LEU A 14 -30.85 5.20 -2.80
N ARG A 15 -32.14 5.02 -3.13
CA ARG A 15 -33.12 4.43 -2.20
C ARG A 15 -32.85 2.97 -1.95
N ALA A 16 -32.47 2.20 -2.97
CA ALA A 16 -32.05 0.80 -2.81
C ALA A 16 -30.78 0.64 -1.95
N ALA A 17 -29.89 1.64 -1.98
CA ALA A 17 -28.72 1.68 -1.11
C ALA A 17 -29.05 2.07 0.35
N HIS A 18 -30.19 2.72 0.60
CA HIS A 18 -30.59 3.16 1.95
C HIS A 18 -31.27 2.07 2.78
N ASP A 19 -31.76 0.99 2.15
CA ASP A 19 -32.28 -0.20 2.83
C ASP A 19 -31.20 -1.22 3.21
N TYR A 20 -29.95 -0.82 3.13
CA TYR A 20 -28.75 -1.58 3.36
C TYR A 20 -28.39 -1.61 4.86
N ASP A 21 -28.47 -2.77 5.51
CA ASP A 21 -27.90 -3.00 6.85
C ASP A 21 -26.51 -3.66 6.71
N PRO A 22 -25.39 -2.97 7.02
CA PRO A 22 -24.06 -3.55 6.99
C PRO A 22 -23.85 -4.72 7.94
N ARG A 23 -24.81 -4.98 8.84
CA ARG A 23 -24.78 -6.10 9.80
C ARG A 23 -25.51 -7.34 9.30
N ASP A 24 -26.16 -7.27 8.13
CA ASP A 24 -26.81 -8.43 7.53
C ASP A 24 -25.76 -9.41 6.99
N PRO A 25 -25.71 -10.67 7.48
CA PRO A 25 -24.76 -11.68 7.01
C PRO A 25 -24.94 -12.08 5.54
N LEU A 26 -26.08 -11.76 4.92
CA LEU A 26 -26.36 -11.97 3.49
C LEU A 26 -26.08 -10.73 2.64
N PHE A 27 -25.33 -9.84 3.18
CA PHE A 27 -24.90 -8.57 2.67
C PHE A 27 -24.68 -8.52 1.15
N GLY A 28 -25.48 -7.70 0.48
CA GLY A 28 -25.37 -7.39 -0.94
C GLY A 28 -25.85 -8.49 -1.89
N LEU A 29 -26.63 -9.47 -1.42
CA LEU A 29 -27.36 -10.38 -2.30
C LEU A 29 -28.82 -9.94 -2.38
N SER A 30 -29.34 -9.78 -3.60
CA SER A 30 -30.75 -9.53 -3.83
C SER A 30 -31.57 -10.82 -3.57
N ARG A 31 -32.85 -10.67 -3.20
CA ARG A 31 -33.76 -11.82 -3.02
C ARG A 31 -33.88 -12.68 -4.28
N ASP A 32 -33.70 -12.11 -5.45
CA ASP A 32 -33.77 -12.82 -6.73
C ASP A 32 -32.50 -13.63 -7.03
N GLU A 33 -31.34 -13.19 -6.56
CA GLU A 33 -30.08 -13.94 -6.64
C GLU A 33 -30.07 -15.17 -5.74
N LEU A 34 -30.85 -15.16 -4.64
CA LEU A 34 -30.99 -16.29 -3.71
C LEU A 34 -32.01 -17.35 -4.16
N ARG A 35 -32.91 -17.01 -5.11
CA ARG A 35 -33.97 -17.90 -5.59
C ARG A 35 -33.66 -18.58 -6.94
N GLY A 36 -32.58 -18.18 -7.61
CA GLY A 36 -32.22 -18.76 -8.90
C GLY A 36 -31.54 -20.12 -8.78
N ASP A 37 -31.82 -21.02 -9.72
CA ASP A 37 -31.21 -22.37 -9.81
C ASP A 37 -29.70 -22.36 -10.05
N ARG A 38 -29.11 -21.21 -10.33
CA ARG A 38 -27.66 -21.00 -10.51
C ARG A 38 -27.21 -19.71 -9.83
N LEU A 39 -26.52 -19.86 -8.72
CA LEU A 39 -25.84 -18.75 -8.08
C LEU A 39 -24.72 -18.22 -9.00
N SER A 40 -24.69 -16.91 -9.21
CA SER A 40 -23.56 -16.28 -9.91
C SER A 40 -22.27 -16.48 -9.10
N ARG A 41 -21.10 -16.52 -9.77
CA ARG A 41 -19.79 -16.59 -9.08
C ARG A 41 -19.65 -15.52 -7.99
N ARG A 42 -20.20 -14.34 -8.23
CA ARG A 42 -20.20 -13.22 -7.30
C ARG A 42 -21.07 -13.46 -6.06
N ALA A 43 -22.27 -14.05 -6.26
CA ALA A 43 -23.16 -14.45 -5.17
C ALA A 43 -22.54 -15.57 -4.33
N THR A 44 -21.89 -16.54 -4.95
CA THR A 44 -21.17 -17.63 -4.26
C THR A 44 -20.01 -17.10 -3.41
N LEU A 45 -19.23 -16.16 -3.91
CA LEU A 45 -18.11 -15.55 -3.18
C LEU A 45 -18.61 -14.71 -1.97
N ARG A 46 -19.73 -14.02 -2.11
CA ARG A 46 -20.35 -13.26 -1.01
C ARG A 46 -20.94 -14.18 0.08
N LEU A 47 -21.58 -15.28 -0.32
CA LEU A 47 -22.07 -16.31 0.62
C LEU A 47 -20.91 -16.97 1.38
N LEU A 48 -19.77 -17.22 0.73
CA LEU A 48 -18.56 -17.74 1.36
C LEU A 48 -17.98 -16.76 2.37
N ALA A 49 -18.00 -15.46 2.05
CA ALA A 49 -17.52 -14.40 2.95
C ALA A 49 -18.43 -14.21 4.16
N ALA A 50 -19.76 -14.33 3.99
CA ALA A 50 -20.74 -14.12 5.05
C ALA A 50 -20.90 -15.31 6.02
N GLY A 51 -20.74 -16.55 5.53
CA GLY A 51 -21.02 -17.78 6.30
C GLY A 51 -19.83 -18.46 6.97
N GLY A 52 -18.61 -17.96 6.75
CA GLY A 52 -17.39 -18.69 7.14
C GLY A 52 -17.24 -20.02 6.38
N ALA A 53 -16.04 -20.36 5.95
CA ALA A 53 -15.75 -21.51 5.07
C ALA A 53 -16.23 -22.87 5.58
N LEU A 54 -16.47 -23.02 6.88
CA LEU A 54 -16.88 -24.29 7.53
C LEU A 54 -18.40 -24.56 7.50
N GLY A 55 -19.25 -23.52 7.47
CA GLY A 55 -20.72 -23.69 7.50
C GLY A 55 -21.33 -24.13 6.16
N LEU A 56 -20.75 -23.68 5.04
CA LEU A 56 -21.27 -23.94 3.69
C LEU A 56 -20.83 -25.29 3.11
N ALA A 57 -19.74 -25.87 3.58
CA ALA A 57 -19.24 -27.17 3.12
C ALA A 57 -20.18 -28.34 3.47
N GLN A 58 -21.06 -28.17 4.46
CA GLN A 58 -22.04 -29.19 4.85
C GLN A 58 -23.35 -29.12 4.05
N VAL A 59 -23.64 -27.95 3.43
CA VAL A 59 -24.93 -27.71 2.76
C VAL A 59 -24.87 -27.96 1.25
N LEU A 60 -23.69 -27.86 0.64
CA LEU A 60 -23.50 -28.00 -0.82
C LEU A 60 -22.28 -28.86 -1.16
N PRO A 61 -22.48 -30.16 -1.47
CA PRO A 61 -21.36 -31.10 -1.71
C PRO A 61 -20.37 -30.71 -2.83
N GLY A 62 -20.79 -29.88 -3.77
CA GLY A 62 -19.94 -29.42 -4.90
C GLY A 62 -19.03 -28.23 -4.59
N LEU A 63 -19.16 -27.59 -3.40
CA LEU A 63 -18.37 -26.41 -3.04
C LEU A 63 -17.08 -26.71 -2.24
N ARG A 64 -16.85 -27.97 -1.87
CA ARG A 64 -15.63 -28.37 -1.16
C ARG A 64 -14.33 -27.96 -1.84
N PRO A 65 -14.17 -28.10 -3.17
CA PRO A 65 -12.95 -27.67 -3.85
C PRO A 65 -12.76 -26.15 -3.84
N LEU A 66 -13.86 -25.37 -3.92
CA LEU A 66 -13.82 -23.91 -3.90
C LEU A 66 -13.48 -23.34 -2.51
N ALA A 67 -14.02 -23.96 -1.46
CA ALA A 67 -13.70 -23.57 -0.08
C ALA A 67 -12.24 -23.90 0.28
N ALA A 68 -11.71 -25.01 -0.23
CA ALA A 68 -10.30 -25.39 -0.08
C ALA A 68 -9.34 -24.44 -0.86
N MET A 69 -9.79 -23.90 -2.01
CA MET A 69 -9.05 -22.91 -2.78
C MET A 69 -9.09 -21.49 -2.14
N ALA A 70 -10.13 -21.20 -1.34
CA ALA A 70 -10.25 -19.91 -0.64
C ALA A 70 -9.39 -19.85 0.64
N GLN A 71 -8.97 -20.97 1.19
CA GLN A 71 -7.97 -21.02 2.26
C GLN A 71 -6.59 -21.00 1.59
N GLY A 72 -6.05 -19.79 1.41
CA GLY A 72 -4.68 -19.61 0.94
C GLY A 72 -3.73 -20.49 1.78
N LYS A 73 -2.94 -21.33 1.11
CA LYS A 73 -1.93 -22.15 1.75
C LYS A 73 -0.89 -21.20 2.37
N ALA A 74 -0.69 -21.28 3.67
CA ALA A 74 0.42 -20.56 4.30
C ALA A 74 1.74 -21.16 3.78
N GLY A 75 2.74 -20.30 3.61
CA GLY A 75 4.06 -20.70 3.10
C GLY A 75 4.22 -20.51 1.59
N GLY A 76 5.41 -20.84 1.10
CA GLY A 76 5.78 -20.74 -0.30
C GLY A 76 6.38 -19.40 -0.71
N GLU A 77 6.77 -19.33 -1.99
CA GLU A 77 7.41 -18.17 -2.61
C GLU A 77 6.45 -17.46 -3.57
N LEU A 78 6.45 -16.12 -3.52
CA LEU A 78 5.82 -15.27 -4.51
C LEU A 78 6.91 -14.60 -5.36
N LYS A 79 6.91 -14.86 -6.65
CA LYS A 79 7.77 -14.18 -7.61
C LYS A 79 7.01 -13.03 -8.23
N CYS A 80 7.53 -11.82 -8.03
CA CYS A 80 6.95 -10.58 -8.52
C CYS A 80 7.89 -9.92 -9.52
N ALA A 81 7.32 -9.15 -10.44
CA ALA A 81 8.12 -8.27 -11.28
C ALA A 81 7.52 -6.86 -11.36
N TRP A 82 8.39 -5.88 -11.56
CA TRP A 82 8.03 -4.48 -11.75
C TRP A 82 8.62 -3.95 -13.05
N ALA A 83 7.78 -3.25 -13.83
CA ALA A 83 8.24 -2.53 -15.01
C ALA A 83 8.58 -1.07 -14.66
N GLY A 84 9.63 -0.53 -15.29
CA GLY A 84 9.93 0.90 -15.21
C GLY A 84 10.49 1.40 -13.88
N VAL A 85 10.92 0.51 -12.98
CA VAL A 85 11.58 0.90 -11.70
C VAL A 85 13.03 1.27 -11.87
N GLY A 86 13.63 0.90 -13.00
CA GLY A 86 15.07 0.97 -13.18
C GLY A 86 15.82 0.13 -12.15
N GLU A 87 17.04 0.50 -11.87
CA GLU A 87 17.86 -0.14 -10.85
C GLU A 87 17.42 0.29 -9.44
N ILE A 88 17.21 -0.69 -8.56
CA ILE A 88 16.91 -0.43 -7.14
C ILE A 88 18.23 -0.22 -6.42
N VAL A 89 18.72 1.01 -6.42
CA VAL A 89 20.04 1.35 -5.86
C VAL A 89 20.04 1.46 -4.33
N THR A 90 18.88 1.69 -3.73
CA THR A 90 18.72 1.81 -2.28
C THR A 90 17.30 1.48 -1.86
N LEU A 91 17.16 0.93 -0.66
CA LEU A 91 15.89 0.72 0.04
C LEU A 91 15.80 1.57 1.32
N ASP A 92 16.69 2.54 1.49
CA ASP A 92 16.62 3.52 2.58
C ASP A 92 15.40 4.45 2.37
N PRO A 93 14.38 4.42 3.25
CA PRO A 93 13.15 5.16 3.04
C PRO A 93 13.34 6.68 2.97
N ALA A 94 14.41 7.21 3.54
CA ALA A 94 14.70 8.64 3.45
C ALA A 94 15.24 9.07 2.06
N GLN A 95 15.75 8.14 1.27
CA GLN A 95 16.39 8.39 -0.02
C GLN A 95 15.55 7.97 -1.23
N ILE A 96 14.61 7.03 -1.05
CA ILE A 96 13.77 6.56 -2.14
C ILE A 96 12.64 7.55 -2.44
N GLY A 97 12.29 7.70 -3.72
CA GLY A 97 11.26 8.65 -4.18
C GLY A 97 10.17 8.02 -5.04
N GLN A 98 10.39 6.81 -5.54
CA GLN A 98 9.48 6.14 -6.46
C GLN A 98 8.44 5.31 -5.68
N VAL A 99 7.19 5.33 -6.15
CA VAL A 99 6.08 4.57 -5.54
C VAL A 99 6.40 3.08 -5.45
N LEU A 100 6.98 2.50 -6.50
CA LEU A 100 7.30 1.08 -6.54
C LEU A 100 8.38 0.68 -5.52
N GLN A 101 9.37 1.54 -5.27
CA GLN A 101 10.36 1.32 -4.21
C GLN A 101 9.70 1.31 -2.83
N PHE A 102 8.70 2.19 -2.60
CA PHE A 102 7.93 2.19 -1.35
C PHE A 102 7.04 0.96 -1.20
N GLN A 103 6.54 0.36 -2.29
CA GLN A 103 5.84 -0.93 -2.22
C GLN A 103 6.76 -2.05 -1.72
N ILE A 104 8.04 -2.03 -2.09
CA ILE A 104 9.05 -2.95 -1.54
C ILE A 104 9.33 -2.60 -0.07
N ALA A 105 9.63 -1.34 0.22
CA ALA A 105 9.97 -0.85 1.55
C ALA A 105 8.85 -1.10 2.58
N SER A 106 7.57 -1.02 2.18
CA SER A 106 6.43 -1.29 3.07
C SER A 106 6.34 -2.74 3.56
N ASN A 107 7.07 -3.68 2.95
CA ASN A 107 7.22 -5.04 3.47
C ASN A 107 8.38 -5.17 4.46
N ILE A 108 9.33 -4.23 4.45
CA ILE A 108 10.55 -4.28 5.26
C ILE A 108 10.39 -3.43 6.53
N TYR A 109 9.67 -2.34 6.41
CA TYR A 109 9.50 -1.35 7.48
C TYR A 109 8.03 -1.24 7.91
N SER A 110 7.85 -0.71 9.11
CA SER A 110 6.56 -0.22 9.60
C SER A 110 6.59 1.30 9.77
N GLY A 111 5.40 1.90 9.81
CA GLY A 111 5.20 3.29 10.23
C GLY A 111 4.52 3.36 11.58
N LEU A 112 4.14 4.52 12.06
CA LEU A 112 3.25 4.63 13.19
C LEU A 112 1.83 4.19 12.82
N MET A 113 1.45 4.47 11.58
CA MET A 113 0.13 4.19 11.02
C MET A 113 0.26 3.39 9.71
N HIS A 114 -0.80 2.67 9.36
CA HIS A 114 -1.00 2.13 8.02
C HIS A 114 -2.43 2.45 7.54
N ILE A 115 -2.65 2.37 6.23
CA ILE A 115 -3.97 2.53 5.62
C ILE A 115 -4.46 1.15 5.19
N ASP A 116 -5.67 0.79 5.60
CA ASP A 116 -6.29 -0.47 5.19
C ASP A 116 -6.89 -0.41 3.77
N ASN A 117 -7.51 -1.51 3.33
CA ASN A 117 -8.09 -1.59 1.99
C ASN A 117 -9.32 -0.67 1.78
N ASP A 118 -9.92 -0.17 2.86
CA ASP A 118 -11.04 0.76 2.83
C ASP A 118 -10.57 2.22 2.96
N LEU A 119 -9.26 2.45 2.87
CA LEU A 119 -8.57 3.74 3.00
C LEU A 119 -8.72 4.37 4.39
N VAL A 120 -8.93 3.55 5.41
CA VAL A 120 -9.02 3.98 6.81
C VAL A 120 -7.65 3.86 7.49
N ALA A 121 -7.26 4.90 8.23
CA ALA A 121 -6.04 4.88 9.02
C ALA A 121 -6.17 3.92 10.21
N GLN A 122 -5.25 2.98 10.31
CA GLN A 122 -5.12 2.00 11.38
C GLN A 122 -3.77 2.16 12.08
N GLY A 123 -3.69 1.73 13.35
CA GLY A 123 -2.41 1.68 14.04
C GLY A 123 -1.48 0.61 13.46
N ASP A 124 -0.19 0.95 13.34
CA ASP A 124 0.89 0.03 12.94
C ASP A 124 1.83 -0.16 14.14
N LEU A 125 2.91 0.61 14.26
CA LEU A 125 3.72 0.66 15.49
C LEU A 125 3.05 1.45 16.62
N ALA A 126 2.05 2.28 16.33
CA ALA A 126 1.18 2.86 17.33
C ALA A 126 0.00 1.93 17.64
N GLU A 127 -0.22 1.60 18.91
CA GLU A 127 -1.41 0.85 19.36
C GLU A 127 -2.65 1.74 19.42
N SER A 128 -2.45 3.00 19.84
CA SER A 128 -3.50 3.99 19.97
C SER A 128 -2.93 5.40 19.87
N TRP A 129 -3.82 6.36 19.66
CA TRP A 129 -3.45 7.78 19.64
C TRP A 129 -4.60 8.65 20.13
N GLU A 130 -4.23 9.82 20.65
CA GLU A 130 -5.16 10.87 21.06
C GLU A 130 -4.83 12.15 20.31
N VAL A 131 -5.86 12.93 20.00
CA VAL A 131 -5.73 14.22 19.32
C VAL A 131 -6.35 15.28 20.23
N SER A 132 -5.63 16.38 20.47
CA SER A 132 -6.16 17.51 21.23
C SER A 132 -7.35 18.18 20.53
N GLU A 133 -8.19 18.87 21.30
CA GLU A 133 -9.40 19.54 20.76
C GLU A 133 -9.07 20.58 19.69
N ASP A 134 -7.92 21.23 19.76
CA ASP A 134 -7.43 22.19 18.77
C ASP A 134 -6.78 21.55 17.55
N GLY A 135 -6.62 20.21 17.55
CA GLY A 135 -6.02 19.44 16.46
C GLY A 135 -4.52 19.68 16.27
N LEU A 136 -3.82 20.19 17.29
CA LEU A 136 -2.40 20.49 17.21
C LEU A 136 -1.52 19.41 17.83
N ASP A 137 -1.93 18.79 18.93
CA ASP A 137 -1.16 17.76 19.62
C ASP A 137 -1.70 16.36 19.30
N TYR A 138 -0.79 15.47 18.88
CA TYR A 138 -1.06 14.06 18.61
C TYR A 138 -0.18 13.21 19.49
N THR A 139 -0.76 12.55 20.50
CA THR A 139 -0.04 11.66 21.42
C THR A 139 -0.26 10.21 21.00
N PHE A 140 0.83 9.47 20.77
CA PHE A 140 0.82 8.08 20.33
C PHE A 140 1.37 7.19 21.42
N LYS A 141 0.61 6.14 21.74
CA LYS A 141 1.11 5.00 22.51
C LYS A 141 1.71 4.00 21.55
N LEU A 142 2.99 3.68 21.73
CA LEU A 142 3.73 2.75 20.87
C LEU A 142 3.54 1.31 21.34
N ARG A 143 3.62 0.39 20.39
CA ARG A 143 3.56 -1.05 20.64
C ARG A 143 4.81 -1.52 21.37
N GLU A 144 4.62 -2.24 22.48
CA GLU A 144 5.70 -2.84 23.24
C GLU A 144 6.09 -4.21 22.67
N GLY A 145 7.34 -4.64 22.91
CA GLY A 145 7.83 -5.95 22.52
C GLY A 145 8.11 -6.13 21.03
N VAL A 146 8.05 -5.08 20.22
CA VAL A 146 8.45 -5.11 18.81
C VAL A 146 9.96 -5.13 18.70
N THR A 147 10.50 -5.99 17.81
CA THR A 147 11.91 -6.04 17.48
C THR A 147 12.17 -5.69 16.02
N PHE A 148 13.33 -5.12 15.77
CA PHE A 148 13.87 -4.97 14.43
C PHE A 148 14.40 -6.30 13.89
N HIS A 149 14.65 -6.39 12.57
CA HIS A 149 15.16 -7.61 11.91
C HIS A 149 16.50 -8.11 12.45
N ASN A 150 17.27 -7.26 13.12
CA ASN A 150 18.53 -7.59 13.78
C ASN A 150 18.38 -7.97 15.26
N GLY A 151 17.15 -8.00 15.78
CA GLY A 151 16.83 -8.33 17.18
C GLY A 151 16.87 -7.16 18.15
N ASP A 152 17.25 -5.94 17.72
CA ASP A 152 17.20 -4.75 18.55
C ASP A 152 15.74 -4.40 18.93
N PRO A 153 15.47 -3.96 20.17
CA PRO A 153 14.13 -3.55 20.56
C PRO A 153 13.75 -2.20 19.90
N PHE A 154 12.51 -2.09 19.45
CA PHE A 154 11.93 -0.84 18.99
C PHE A 154 11.41 -0.02 20.17
N ASN A 155 11.66 1.28 20.17
CA ASN A 155 11.12 2.22 21.15
C ASN A 155 10.99 3.65 20.59
N ALA A 156 10.61 4.61 21.46
CA ALA A 156 10.41 6.02 21.10
C ALA A 156 11.69 6.72 20.58
N ASP A 157 12.88 6.25 20.95
CA ASP A 157 14.13 6.83 20.45
C ASP A 157 14.29 6.63 18.94
N ASP A 158 13.81 5.49 18.39
CA ASP A 158 13.82 5.23 16.96
C ASP A 158 12.85 6.14 16.21
N VAL A 159 11.69 6.44 16.82
CA VAL A 159 10.72 7.39 16.26
C VAL A 159 11.32 8.80 16.21
N VAL A 160 11.95 9.24 17.29
CA VAL A 160 12.63 10.55 17.38
C VAL A 160 13.80 10.62 16.40
N PHE A 161 14.59 9.56 16.31
CA PHE A 161 15.69 9.46 15.34
C PHE A 161 15.20 9.57 13.91
N THR A 162 14.17 8.80 13.55
CA THR A 162 13.57 8.82 12.21
C THR A 162 13.02 10.20 11.87
N PHE A 163 12.33 10.84 12.79
CA PHE A 163 11.81 12.19 12.61
C PHE A 163 12.93 13.22 12.38
N ASN A 164 13.96 13.22 13.23
CA ASN A 164 15.07 14.15 13.11
C ASN A 164 15.83 13.99 11.79
N ARG A 165 16.00 12.75 11.34
CA ARG A 165 16.58 12.43 10.04
C ARG A 165 15.68 12.89 8.89
N SER A 166 14.39 12.64 8.99
CA SER A 166 13.41 12.94 7.92
C SER A 166 13.17 14.44 7.74
N ARG A 167 13.27 15.24 8.79
CA ARG A 167 13.10 16.69 8.69
C ARG A 167 14.33 17.41 8.11
N ASP A 168 15.48 16.77 8.10
CA ASP A 168 16.72 17.33 7.57
C ASP A 168 16.76 17.13 6.03
N PRO A 169 16.71 18.22 5.23
CA PRO A 169 16.73 18.11 3.78
C PRO A 169 18.08 17.60 3.21
N ALA A 170 19.14 17.58 4.03
CA ALA A 170 20.41 16.97 3.65
C ALA A 170 20.39 15.44 3.76
N GLN A 171 19.47 14.88 4.56
CA GLN A 171 19.38 13.46 4.83
C GLN A 171 18.14 12.80 4.20
N SER A 172 17.09 13.58 3.90
CA SER A 172 15.84 13.05 3.40
C SER A 172 15.23 13.89 2.29
N VAL A 173 14.79 13.23 1.24
CA VAL A 173 14.02 13.86 0.14
C VAL A 173 12.56 14.16 0.56
N HIS A 174 12.14 13.70 1.75
CA HIS A 174 10.76 13.82 2.27
C HIS A 174 10.56 14.90 3.33
N SER A 175 11.56 15.74 3.59
CA SER A 175 11.52 16.75 4.67
C SER A 175 10.29 17.68 4.61
N ARG A 176 9.75 17.92 3.41
CA ARG A 176 8.53 18.73 3.22
C ARG A 176 7.26 18.06 3.73
N VAL A 177 7.21 16.73 3.79
CA VAL A 177 6.01 15.97 4.22
C VAL A 177 5.69 16.23 5.69
N ILE A 178 6.73 16.41 6.52
CA ILE A 178 6.61 16.65 7.95
C ILE A 178 6.92 18.10 8.36
N ALA A 179 6.98 19.02 7.39
CA ALA A 179 7.31 20.43 7.63
C ALA A 179 6.32 21.14 8.56
N ASN A 180 5.07 20.63 8.67
CA ASN A 180 4.06 21.15 9.59
C ASN A 180 4.28 20.71 11.04
N VAL A 181 5.16 19.75 11.32
CA VAL A 181 5.51 19.38 12.69
C VAL A 181 6.42 20.43 13.27
N ALA A 182 6.00 21.05 14.35
CA ALA A 182 6.80 22.00 15.12
C ALA A 182 7.82 21.25 15.99
N GLU A 183 7.34 20.22 16.68
CA GLU A 183 8.10 19.46 17.67
C GLU A 183 7.63 18.00 17.72
N LEU A 184 8.57 17.10 18.00
CA LEU A 184 8.31 15.72 18.42
C LEU A 184 8.98 15.53 19.78
N GLU A 185 8.19 15.22 20.80
CA GLU A 185 8.61 14.97 22.16
C GLU A 185 8.52 13.48 22.50
N LYS A 186 9.57 12.91 23.07
CA LYS A 186 9.53 11.60 23.72
C LYS A 186 8.99 11.81 25.15
N LEU A 187 7.81 11.26 25.43
CA LEU A 187 7.21 11.32 26.77
C LEU A 187 7.76 10.21 27.68
N ASN A 188 7.92 9.01 27.12
CA ASN A 188 8.59 7.87 27.74
C ASN A 188 9.07 6.90 26.64
N ASP A 189 9.53 5.69 26.98
CA ASP A 189 10.08 4.74 26.02
C ASP A 189 9.05 4.23 25.01
N TYR A 190 7.76 4.33 25.32
CA TYR A 190 6.66 3.86 24.46
C TYR A 190 5.57 4.90 24.24
N GLU A 191 5.93 6.18 24.38
CA GLU A 191 4.97 7.26 24.13
C GLU A 191 5.67 8.48 23.54
N VAL A 192 5.09 9.01 22.47
CA VAL A 192 5.58 10.20 21.78
C VAL A 192 4.44 11.17 21.49
N ARG A 193 4.77 12.48 21.48
CA ARG A 193 3.83 13.53 21.13
C ARG A 193 4.36 14.38 20.00
N PHE A 194 3.57 14.46 18.92
CA PHE A 194 3.78 15.41 17.83
C PHE A 194 2.97 16.66 18.09
N ARG A 195 3.62 17.82 18.01
CA ARG A 195 2.96 19.12 17.99
C ARG A 195 3.04 19.71 16.59
N LEU A 196 1.89 20.08 16.01
CA LEU A 196 1.80 20.70 14.70
C LEU A 196 1.85 22.22 14.83
N LYS A 197 2.31 22.91 13.77
CA LYS A 197 2.28 24.36 13.62
C LYS A 197 0.87 24.89 13.36
N GLN A 198 0.06 24.08 12.68
CA GLN A 198 -1.35 24.35 12.37
C GLN A 198 -2.11 23.02 12.21
N PRO A 199 -3.42 22.98 12.48
CA PRO A 199 -4.22 21.77 12.35
C PRO A 199 -4.15 21.19 10.94
N GLN A 200 -4.03 19.86 10.83
CA GLN A 200 -3.91 19.15 9.56
C GLN A 200 -4.70 17.83 9.62
N ALA A 201 -5.89 17.80 9.05
CA ALA A 201 -6.76 16.62 9.05
C ALA A 201 -6.11 15.38 8.42
N SER A 202 -5.22 15.56 7.43
CA SER A 202 -4.52 14.47 6.75
C SER A 202 -3.20 14.07 7.44
N PHE A 203 -2.92 14.52 8.66
CA PHE A 203 -1.62 14.26 9.30
C PHE A 203 -1.33 12.78 9.47
N LEU A 204 -2.29 12.00 9.97
CA LEU A 204 -2.15 10.55 10.18
C LEU A 204 -1.88 9.80 8.87
N THR A 205 -2.66 10.11 7.83
CA THR A 205 -2.62 9.38 6.55
C THR A 205 -1.52 9.88 5.61
N LYS A 206 -1.16 11.16 5.67
CA LYS A 206 -0.17 11.74 4.77
C LYS A 206 1.24 11.73 5.32
N SER A 207 1.40 11.90 6.65
CA SER A 207 2.72 12.11 7.25
C SER A 207 3.25 10.90 8.01
N LEU A 208 2.37 10.10 8.61
CA LEU A 208 2.73 9.00 9.52
C LEU A 208 2.50 7.60 8.96
N GLU A 209 1.82 7.51 7.82
CA GLU A 209 1.56 6.25 7.14
C GLU A 209 2.82 5.78 6.39
N ARG A 210 3.15 4.48 6.50
CA ARG A 210 4.42 3.90 6.02
C ARG A 210 4.63 3.95 4.51
N ALA A 211 3.58 3.85 3.70
CA ALA A 211 3.70 3.77 2.24
C ALA A 211 3.49 5.13 1.57
N SER A 212 2.46 5.90 1.96
CA SER A 212 2.15 7.21 1.39
C SER A 212 2.84 8.34 2.15
N GLY A 213 2.99 8.21 3.47
CA GLY A 213 3.62 9.21 4.33
C GLY A 213 5.13 9.30 4.16
N ARG A 214 5.79 8.19 3.87
CA ARG A 214 7.22 8.08 3.51
C ARG A 214 8.20 8.66 4.53
N ALA A 215 7.93 9.83 5.07
CA ALA A 215 8.80 10.55 5.99
C ALA A 215 8.95 9.87 7.36
N MET A 216 7.91 9.15 7.80
CA MET A 216 7.88 8.45 9.09
C MET A 216 7.82 6.92 8.93
N THR A 217 8.48 6.41 7.92
CA THR A 217 8.84 5.00 7.81
C THR A 217 9.99 4.74 8.78
N ILE A 218 9.72 4.00 9.87
CA ILE A 218 10.62 3.90 11.01
C ILE A 218 11.84 3.04 10.69
N VAL A 219 13.03 3.60 10.92
CA VAL A 219 14.33 2.95 10.70
C VAL A 219 15.00 2.60 12.02
N SER A 220 15.73 1.48 12.06
CA SER A 220 16.58 1.15 13.19
C SER A 220 17.73 2.14 13.31
N ARG A 221 17.78 2.89 14.40
CA ARG A 221 18.89 3.79 14.70
C ARG A 221 20.20 3.00 14.81
N GLY A 222 20.22 1.97 15.66
CA GLY A 222 21.42 1.16 15.87
C GLY A 222 21.89 0.46 14.58
N GLY A 223 20.94 -0.07 13.79
CA GLY A 223 21.25 -0.70 12.52
C GLY A 223 21.86 0.26 11.49
N LEU A 224 21.33 1.47 11.38
CA LEU A 224 21.85 2.46 10.45
C LEU A 224 23.22 3.01 10.89
N GLU A 225 23.42 3.24 12.17
CA GLU A 225 24.70 3.67 12.74
C GLU A 225 25.80 2.59 12.54
N ALA A 226 25.44 1.30 12.72
CA ALA A 226 26.38 0.19 12.56
C ALA A 226 26.77 -0.08 11.10
N LEU A 227 25.83 -0.02 10.17
CA LEU A 227 26.05 -0.34 8.76
C LEU A 227 26.54 0.84 7.93
N GLY A 228 26.17 2.06 8.32
CA GLY A 228 26.30 3.25 7.49
C GLY A 228 25.32 3.29 6.31
N LEU A 229 25.11 4.49 5.75
CA LEU A 229 24.04 4.74 4.75
C LEU A 229 24.10 3.81 3.53
N ALA A 230 25.29 3.59 2.98
CA ALA A 230 25.45 2.79 1.76
C ALA A 230 25.02 1.34 1.97
N GLN A 231 25.51 0.70 3.03
CA GLN A 231 25.20 -0.69 3.34
C GLN A 231 23.75 -0.83 3.83
N TYR A 232 23.27 0.13 4.64
CA TYR A 232 21.88 0.14 5.10
C TYR A 232 20.88 0.22 3.93
N GLY A 233 21.21 0.96 2.88
CA GLY A 233 20.40 1.03 1.67
C GLY A 233 20.30 -0.29 0.90
N LEU A 234 21.27 -1.18 1.06
CA LEU A 234 21.27 -2.50 0.41
C LEU A 234 20.71 -3.61 1.32
N THR A 235 20.97 -3.52 2.62
CA THR A 235 20.51 -4.50 3.63
C THR A 235 19.80 -3.77 4.78
N PRO A 236 18.61 -3.22 4.50
CA PRO A 236 17.88 -2.41 5.46
C PRO A 236 17.39 -3.24 6.65
N ILE A 237 17.34 -2.58 7.80
CA ILE A 237 16.85 -3.16 9.06
C ILE A 237 15.58 -2.42 9.46
N GLY A 238 14.45 -3.08 9.35
CA GLY A 238 13.13 -2.56 9.71
C GLY A 238 12.42 -3.45 10.72
N THR A 239 11.16 -3.13 10.99
CA THR A 239 10.25 -3.88 11.86
C THR A 239 9.12 -4.56 11.08
N GLY A 240 9.21 -4.55 9.74
CA GLY A 240 8.17 -5.10 8.87
C GLY A 240 8.12 -6.62 8.81
N PRO A 241 7.10 -7.18 8.14
CA PRO A 241 6.88 -8.64 8.08
C PRO A 241 7.95 -9.42 7.33
N TYR A 242 8.78 -8.75 6.53
CA TYR A 242 9.85 -9.39 5.76
C TYR A 242 11.18 -8.66 5.95
N LYS A 243 12.26 -9.43 5.96
CA LYS A 243 13.64 -8.92 5.95
C LYS A 243 14.30 -9.16 4.60
N VAL A 244 15.21 -8.28 4.20
CA VAL A 244 16.02 -8.44 2.98
C VAL A 244 17.09 -9.50 3.25
N VAL A 245 17.15 -10.51 2.38
CA VAL A 245 18.20 -11.55 2.41
C VAL A 245 19.12 -11.46 1.22
N GLU A 246 18.66 -10.86 0.12
CA GLU A 246 19.47 -10.62 -1.06
C GLU A 246 19.00 -9.32 -1.74
N HIS A 247 19.94 -8.47 -2.07
CA HIS A 247 19.71 -7.28 -2.88
C HIS A 247 20.89 -7.10 -3.83
N GLN A 248 20.66 -7.41 -5.09
CA GLN A 248 21.66 -7.27 -6.15
C GLN A 248 21.21 -6.19 -7.12
N LEU A 249 22.11 -5.22 -7.33
CA LEU A 249 21.86 -4.11 -8.26
C LEU A 249 21.58 -4.65 -9.67
N GLY A 250 20.48 -4.19 -10.28
CA GLY A 250 20.02 -4.65 -11.59
C GLY A 250 19.37 -6.03 -11.62
N GLN A 251 19.43 -6.83 -10.55
CA GLN A 251 18.83 -8.17 -10.52
C GLN A 251 17.56 -8.25 -9.64
N GLY A 252 17.47 -7.39 -8.63
CA GLY A 252 16.29 -7.32 -7.78
C GLY A 252 16.54 -7.54 -6.30
N VAL A 253 15.46 -7.86 -5.59
CA VAL A 253 15.44 -7.98 -4.13
C VAL A 253 14.74 -9.26 -3.73
N VAL A 254 15.32 -9.99 -2.77
CA VAL A 254 14.71 -11.16 -2.16
C VAL A 254 14.42 -10.89 -0.69
N LEU A 255 13.18 -11.12 -0.33
CA LEU A 255 12.64 -10.94 1.00
C LEU A 255 12.30 -12.29 1.62
N GLU A 256 12.64 -12.50 2.88
CA GLU A 256 12.22 -13.65 3.68
C GLU A 256 11.33 -13.22 4.84
N LYS A 257 10.42 -14.11 5.20
CA LYS A 257 9.54 -13.95 6.36
C LYS A 257 10.36 -13.63 7.62
N PHE A 258 9.95 -12.60 8.35
CA PHE A 258 10.46 -12.31 9.69
C PHE A 258 9.60 -13.06 10.71
N ALA A 259 10.17 -14.09 11.34
CA ALA A 259 9.44 -14.98 12.23
C ALA A 259 8.95 -14.29 13.52
N GLU A 260 9.65 -13.22 13.94
CA GLU A 260 9.37 -12.45 15.15
C GLU A 260 8.50 -11.21 14.88
N TYR A 261 7.83 -11.17 13.70
CA TYR A 261 6.93 -10.08 13.38
C TYR A 261 5.77 -10.02 14.39
N TYR A 262 5.46 -8.82 14.87
CA TYR A 262 4.52 -8.60 15.98
C TYR A 262 3.06 -8.99 15.67
N ASP A 263 2.66 -9.09 14.37
CA ASP A 263 1.35 -9.59 13.96
C ASP A 263 1.45 -11.11 13.68
N PRO A 264 0.88 -11.97 14.52
CA PRO A 264 1.01 -13.44 14.38
C PRO A 264 0.29 -13.98 13.13
N ASP A 265 -0.67 -13.24 12.59
CA ASP A 265 -1.41 -13.62 11.38
C ASP A 265 -0.66 -13.27 10.09
N ARG A 266 0.45 -12.57 10.17
CA ARG A 266 1.29 -12.10 9.04
C ARG A 266 2.76 -12.40 9.30
N PRO A 267 3.57 -12.51 8.25
CA PRO A 267 3.18 -12.70 6.86
C PRO A 267 2.76 -14.15 6.57
N LYS A 268 2.01 -14.35 5.47
CA LYS A 268 1.52 -15.68 5.06
C LYS A 268 2.52 -16.43 4.18
N LEU A 269 3.30 -15.72 3.37
CA LEU A 269 4.30 -16.28 2.46
C LEU A 269 5.67 -16.37 3.18
N ASP A 270 6.47 -17.36 2.80
CA ASP A 270 7.81 -17.52 3.35
C ASP A 270 8.84 -16.61 2.67
N ARG A 271 8.64 -16.36 1.35
CA ARG A 271 9.59 -15.64 0.51
C ARG A 271 8.89 -14.81 -0.56
N ILE A 272 9.47 -13.65 -0.87
CA ILE A 272 9.07 -12.80 -1.99
C ILE A 272 10.33 -12.48 -2.80
N THR A 273 10.32 -12.84 -4.08
CA THR A 273 11.38 -12.47 -5.04
C THR A 273 10.84 -11.38 -5.96
N ILE A 274 11.53 -10.25 -6.02
CA ILE A 274 11.13 -9.06 -6.76
C ILE A 274 12.19 -8.77 -7.82
N THR A 275 11.82 -8.85 -9.09
CA THR A 275 12.73 -8.65 -10.23
C THR A 275 12.29 -7.43 -11.04
N PRO A 276 13.17 -6.45 -11.29
CA PRO A 276 12.93 -5.41 -12.27
C PRO A 276 12.90 -6.01 -13.69
N VAL A 277 11.94 -5.61 -14.51
CA VAL A 277 11.83 -6.04 -15.90
C VAL A 277 11.65 -4.83 -16.79
N ASP A 278 12.46 -4.74 -17.84
CA ASP A 278 12.35 -3.67 -18.81
C ASP A 278 11.30 -4.00 -19.87
N GLY A 279 10.27 -3.16 -19.92
CA GLY A 279 9.20 -3.25 -20.91
C GLY A 279 8.00 -4.09 -20.45
N VAL A 280 6.84 -3.72 -20.99
CA VAL A 280 5.55 -4.29 -20.60
C VAL A 280 5.27 -5.63 -21.28
N GLU A 281 5.78 -5.86 -22.51
CA GLU A 281 5.58 -7.11 -23.24
C GLU A 281 6.36 -8.28 -22.61
N PRO A 282 7.67 -8.16 -22.25
CA PRO A 282 8.37 -9.20 -21.51
C PRO A 282 7.71 -9.54 -20.17
N LEU A 283 7.19 -8.50 -19.47
CA LEU A 283 6.49 -8.67 -18.21
C LEU A 283 5.18 -9.48 -18.39
N ALA A 284 4.40 -9.14 -19.42
CA ALA A 284 3.18 -9.89 -19.78
C ALA A 284 3.49 -11.34 -20.13
N ALA A 285 4.53 -11.58 -20.94
CA ALA A 285 4.95 -12.91 -21.34
C ALA A 285 5.38 -13.77 -20.14
N ALA A 286 6.15 -13.19 -19.19
CA ALA A 286 6.57 -13.90 -17.98
C ALA A 286 5.38 -14.26 -17.07
N LEU A 287 4.36 -13.39 -16.99
CA LEU A 287 3.13 -13.67 -16.26
C LEU A 287 2.31 -14.77 -16.91
N GLU A 288 2.15 -14.75 -18.25
CA GLU A 288 1.43 -15.77 -19.04
C GLU A 288 2.14 -17.14 -19.01
N ALA A 289 3.47 -17.14 -18.94
CA ALA A 289 4.29 -18.36 -18.79
C ALA A 289 4.26 -18.93 -17.36
N GLY A 290 3.81 -18.15 -16.36
CA GLY A 290 3.85 -18.54 -14.94
C GLY A 290 5.22 -18.39 -14.28
N ASP A 291 6.19 -17.76 -14.96
CA ASP A 291 7.52 -17.48 -14.40
C ASP A 291 7.44 -16.50 -13.22
N ILE A 292 6.46 -15.61 -13.26
CA ILE A 292 6.07 -14.72 -12.17
C ILE A 292 4.57 -14.88 -11.87
N GLN A 293 4.18 -14.60 -10.62
CA GLN A 293 2.79 -14.73 -10.16
C GLN A 293 2.12 -13.38 -9.91
N TYR A 294 2.88 -12.29 -9.83
CA TYR A 294 2.36 -10.95 -9.54
C TYR A 294 3.16 -9.87 -10.24
N VAL A 295 2.46 -8.85 -10.70
CA VAL A 295 3.06 -7.65 -11.28
C VAL A 295 2.70 -6.43 -10.45
N GLY A 296 3.70 -5.72 -9.96
CA GLY A 296 3.52 -4.48 -9.22
C GLY A 296 3.25 -3.28 -10.11
N GLY A 297 2.41 -2.37 -9.62
CA GLY A 297 2.03 -1.17 -10.36
C GLY A 297 0.89 -1.40 -11.36
N ASN A 298 0.75 -0.47 -12.30
CA ASN A 298 -0.20 -0.58 -13.41
C ASN A 298 0.54 -0.30 -14.74
N PRO A 299 1.41 -1.21 -15.17
CA PRO A 299 2.23 -0.99 -16.36
C PRO A 299 1.51 -1.28 -17.68
N PHE A 300 0.36 -1.97 -17.66
CA PHE A 300 -0.23 -2.55 -18.85
C PHE A 300 -1.18 -1.59 -19.57
N PRO A 301 -1.00 -1.40 -20.89
CA PRO A 301 -2.00 -0.74 -21.74
C PRO A 301 -3.27 -1.59 -21.85
N THR A 302 -4.38 -0.96 -22.18
CA THR A 302 -5.72 -1.59 -22.23
C THR A 302 -5.75 -2.86 -23.08
N GLN A 303 -5.07 -2.87 -24.22
CA GLN A 303 -5.03 -4.04 -25.12
C GLN A 303 -4.39 -5.27 -24.47
N LEU A 304 -3.34 -5.07 -23.65
CA LEU A 304 -2.71 -6.16 -22.90
C LEU A 304 -3.60 -6.65 -21.75
N ILE A 305 -4.32 -5.74 -21.09
CA ILE A 305 -5.28 -6.10 -20.04
C ILE A 305 -6.40 -6.98 -20.63
N GLU A 306 -6.95 -6.61 -21.79
CA GLU A 306 -7.97 -7.41 -22.49
C GLU A 306 -7.45 -8.81 -22.86
N ARG A 307 -6.20 -8.92 -23.35
CA ARG A 307 -5.56 -10.20 -23.64
C ARG A 307 -5.43 -11.07 -22.38
N MET A 308 -5.00 -10.48 -21.26
CA MET A 308 -4.87 -11.19 -20.00
C MET A 308 -6.22 -11.62 -19.43
N GLN A 309 -7.27 -10.80 -19.57
CA GLN A 309 -8.62 -11.15 -19.13
C GLN A 309 -9.20 -12.35 -19.92
N ALA A 310 -8.76 -12.53 -21.16
CA ALA A 310 -9.14 -13.68 -21.96
C ALA A 310 -8.39 -14.98 -21.60
N ASN A 311 -7.30 -14.89 -20.85
CA ASN A 311 -6.52 -16.04 -20.40
C ASN A 311 -7.15 -16.64 -19.13
N PRO A 312 -7.63 -17.92 -19.17
CA PRO A 312 -8.30 -18.54 -18.02
C PRO A 312 -7.36 -18.81 -16.83
N ASP A 313 -6.05 -18.84 -17.04
CA ASP A 313 -5.04 -19.10 -16.01
C ASP A 313 -4.67 -17.82 -15.24
N LEU A 314 -5.12 -16.64 -15.69
CA LEU A 314 -4.84 -15.36 -15.07
C LEU A 314 -6.06 -14.79 -14.36
N VAL A 315 -5.83 -14.17 -13.20
CA VAL A 315 -6.83 -13.36 -12.49
C VAL A 315 -6.50 -11.89 -12.69
N VAL A 316 -7.35 -11.17 -13.40
CA VAL A 316 -7.24 -9.73 -13.61
C VAL A 316 -8.27 -9.02 -12.74
N ASP A 317 -7.82 -8.40 -11.66
CA ASP A 317 -8.67 -7.63 -10.73
C ASP A 317 -8.44 -6.13 -10.96
N ILE A 318 -9.44 -5.46 -11.52
CA ILE A 318 -9.39 -4.02 -11.80
C ILE A 318 -10.20 -3.29 -10.74
N LYS A 319 -9.52 -2.48 -9.94
CA LYS A 319 -10.15 -1.65 -8.90
C LYS A 319 -9.88 -0.17 -9.15
N PRO A 320 -10.85 0.71 -8.84
CA PRO A 320 -10.57 2.14 -8.75
C PRO A 320 -9.49 2.37 -7.69
N GLY A 321 -8.46 3.13 -8.03
CA GLY A 321 -7.42 3.53 -7.10
C GLY A 321 -7.44 5.04 -6.85
N PRO A 322 -6.77 5.52 -5.81
CA PRO A 322 -6.65 6.96 -5.53
C PRO A 322 -5.70 7.68 -6.50
N GLY A 323 -5.09 6.94 -7.43
CA GLY A 323 -4.18 7.49 -8.42
C GLY A 323 -4.88 8.25 -9.54
N PHE A 324 -4.23 9.27 -10.05
CA PHE A 324 -4.66 10.00 -11.24
C PHE A 324 -3.47 10.23 -12.16
N GLN A 325 -3.74 10.37 -13.45
CA GLN A 325 -2.75 10.80 -14.44
C GLN A 325 -2.93 12.30 -14.69
N SER A 326 -1.84 13.03 -14.70
CA SER A 326 -1.83 14.46 -14.98
C SER A 326 -0.72 14.80 -15.96
N ILE A 327 -0.98 15.83 -16.79
CA ILE A 327 0.05 16.44 -17.60
C ILE A 327 0.60 17.62 -16.80
N TRP A 328 1.90 17.56 -16.51
CA TRP A 328 2.60 18.64 -15.85
C TRP A 328 3.18 19.57 -16.91
N ILE A 329 2.75 20.82 -16.91
CA ILE A 329 3.31 21.87 -17.74
C ILE A 329 4.32 22.62 -16.88
N ASN A 330 5.60 22.65 -17.27
CA ASN A 330 6.60 23.47 -16.60
C ASN A 330 6.47 24.93 -17.06
N PRO A 331 5.87 25.81 -16.26
CA PRO A 331 5.67 27.21 -16.65
C PRO A 331 6.96 28.04 -16.65
N TRP A 332 8.04 27.48 -16.08
CA TRP A 332 9.33 28.15 -15.93
C TRP A 332 10.34 27.69 -16.98
N HIS A 333 9.91 26.93 -17.99
CA HIS A 333 10.77 26.59 -19.10
C HIS A 333 11.09 27.85 -19.91
N GLU A 334 12.35 28.05 -20.32
CA GLU A 334 12.80 29.25 -21.05
C GLU A 334 11.99 29.57 -22.30
N ALA A 335 11.40 28.55 -22.93
CA ALA A 335 10.54 28.69 -24.12
C ALA A 335 9.08 29.04 -23.80
N MET A 336 8.68 29.12 -22.51
CA MET A 336 7.31 29.41 -22.11
C MET A 336 7.22 30.75 -21.39
N THR A 337 6.35 31.61 -21.87
CA THR A 337 6.04 32.89 -21.22
C THR A 337 4.70 32.80 -20.47
N VAL A 338 4.43 33.72 -19.55
CA VAL A 338 3.17 33.78 -18.80
C VAL A 338 1.94 33.83 -19.73
N SER A 339 2.09 34.40 -20.93
CA SER A 339 1.05 34.45 -21.95
C SER A 339 0.71 33.08 -22.55
N ASP A 340 1.61 32.14 -22.49
CA ASP A 340 1.44 30.80 -23.08
C ASP A 340 0.49 29.91 -22.27
N PHE A 341 0.28 30.22 -20.98
CA PHE A 341 -0.70 29.54 -20.15
C PHE A 341 -2.16 29.59 -20.67
N ASN A 342 -2.46 30.62 -21.40
CA ASN A 342 -3.81 30.80 -21.95
C ASN A 342 -3.92 30.29 -23.39
N LYS A 343 -2.85 29.77 -23.97
CA LYS A 343 -2.88 29.23 -25.32
C LYS A 343 -3.36 27.79 -25.34
N PRO A 344 -4.18 27.38 -26.29
CA PRO A 344 -4.49 25.96 -26.50
C PRO A 344 -3.22 25.15 -26.75
N VAL A 345 -3.15 23.94 -26.20
CA VAL A 345 -1.97 23.03 -26.35
C VAL A 345 -1.56 22.81 -27.81
N ALA A 346 -2.53 22.90 -28.74
CA ALA A 346 -2.28 22.81 -30.18
C ALA A 346 -1.43 23.97 -30.73
N GLU A 347 -1.41 25.14 -30.07
CA GLU A 347 -0.62 26.29 -30.48
C GLU A 347 0.81 26.24 -29.90
N LEU A 348 0.98 25.63 -28.75
CA LEU A 348 2.28 25.45 -28.09
C LEU A 348 3.23 24.46 -28.81
N LYS A 349 2.68 23.66 -29.75
CA LYS A 349 3.45 22.67 -30.53
C LYS A 349 3.96 23.21 -31.88
N LYS A 350 3.72 24.45 -32.20
CA LYS A 350 4.07 25.03 -33.52
C LYS A 350 5.34 25.88 -33.53
N GLU A 351 5.93 26.10 -32.39
CA GLU A 351 7.24 26.72 -32.20
C GLU A 351 8.31 25.69 -31.81
#